data_baf7f205bb5d16f39d77b59c9d81639d
#
_entry.id   baf7f205bb5d16f39d77b59c9d81639d
#
_cell.length_a   1.000
_cell.length_b   1.000
_cell.length_c   1.000
_cell.angle_alpha   90.00
_cell.angle_beta   90.00
_cell.angle_gamma   90.00
#
_symmetry.space_group_name_H-M   'P 1'
#
loop_
_entity.id
_entity.type
_entity.pdbx_description
1 polymer ?
#
loop_
_entity_poly.entity_id
_entity_poly.type
_entity_poly.pdbx_seq_one_letter_code
_entity_poly.pdbx_strand_id
1 'polypeptide(L)'
;KNGTKFFYGTPGGGSAQLVTYNAGVGGRHYTAQNLTNAHVLDDRGVISIATSLNFGNFDTATLTFAMQPWIVANRTLATASCVNREKSQHRVFFSNGTALYTTVVNGQFMGALPQFFPDAVNCAWNGEDDDGNEITFVGSTDGWVYQFDKGTSFDGANISAYITLNYDPAKSPRILKSYRRAVVEVFGTSYAELQASYNLGYSKSEYGAASWNDYSATMMSGGWDGGVRWDSGATWDAQNIAPLELEMAGTAENVAFSFATNSNFSGPITI
;
A
#
# COMPACT_ATOMS: atom_id res chain seq x y z
N LYS A 1 -1.37 -31.34 -10.51
CA LYS A 1 -1.99 -30.52 -11.57
C LYS A 1 -2.72 -29.39 -10.87
N ASN A 2 -2.16 -28.23 -10.95
CA ASN A 2 -2.60 -27.07 -10.17
C ASN A 2 -3.34 -26.16 -11.14
N GLY A 3 -4.64 -26.04 -10.98
CA GLY A 3 -5.49 -25.13 -11.75
C GLY A 3 -6.59 -24.60 -10.83
N THR A 4 -6.95 -23.35 -11.01
CA THR A 4 -8.06 -22.73 -10.30
C THR A 4 -9.37 -23.15 -10.96
N LYS A 5 -10.30 -23.67 -10.18
CA LYS A 5 -11.61 -24.10 -10.63
C LYS A 5 -12.70 -23.24 -10.01
N PHE A 6 -13.57 -22.74 -10.84
CA PHE A 6 -14.75 -22.00 -10.41
C PHE A 6 -16.02 -22.79 -10.66
N PHE A 7 -16.90 -22.77 -9.68
CA PHE A 7 -18.25 -23.28 -9.81
C PHE A 7 -19.21 -22.08 -9.92
N TYR A 8 -19.95 -22.03 -11.02
CA TYR A 8 -21.08 -21.12 -11.17
C TYR A 8 -22.37 -21.90 -10.94
N GLY A 9 -23.24 -21.37 -10.11
CA GLY A 9 -24.56 -21.93 -9.92
C GLY A 9 -25.11 -21.59 -8.54
N THR A 10 -26.43 -21.76 -8.41
CA THR A 10 -27.10 -21.65 -7.12
C THR A 10 -26.95 -23.00 -6.40
N PRO A 11 -26.53 -23.06 -5.14
CA PRO A 11 -26.54 -24.30 -4.37
C PRO A 11 -27.94 -24.91 -4.37
N GLY A 12 -28.08 -26.15 -4.89
CA GLY A 12 -29.37 -26.85 -5.00
C GLY A 12 -30.11 -26.63 -6.34
N GLY A 13 -29.67 -25.78 -7.22
CA GLY A 13 -30.18 -25.65 -8.59
C GLY A 13 -29.35 -26.50 -9.56
N GLY A 14 -29.96 -27.39 -10.31
CA GLY A 14 -29.35 -28.46 -11.10
C GLY A 14 -28.43 -28.08 -12.26
N SER A 15 -27.80 -26.90 -12.26
CA SER A 15 -26.89 -26.43 -13.35
C SER A 15 -25.68 -25.66 -12.84
N ALA A 16 -24.87 -26.29 -11.97
CA ALA A 16 -23.57 -25.75 -11.65
C ALA A 16 -22.60 -25.98 -12.83
N GLN A 17 -22.08 -24.93 -13.42
CA GLN A 17 -21.03 -25.01 -14.43
C GLN A 17 -19.66 -24.97 -13.77
N LEU A 18 -18.82 -25.95 -14.05
CA LEU A 18 -17.43 -25.97 -13.67
C LEU A 18 -16.59 -25.33 -14.78
N VAL A 19 -16.01 -24.17 -14.50
CA VAL A 19 -15.02 -23.56 -15.40
C VAL A 19 -13.63 -23.80 -14.84
N THR A 20 -12.79 -24.47 -15.62
CA THR A 20 -11.41 -24.77 -15.26
C THR A 20 -10.49 -23.75 -15.92
N TYR A 21 -9.73 -23.02 -15.14
CA TYR A 21 -8.66 -22.17 -15.62
C TYR A 21 -7.35 -22.93 -15.53
N ASN A 22 -6.66 -23.06 -16.64
CA ASN A 22 -5.29 -23.51 -16.68
C ASN A 22 -4.34 -22.32 -16.43
N ALA A 23 -4.56 -21.61 -15.33
CA ALA A 23 -3.58 -20.65 -14.86
C ALA A 23 -2.56 -21.43 -14.06
N GLY A 24 -1.35 -21.50 -14.53
CA GLY A 24 -0.14 -21.98 -13.92
C GLY A 24 -0.21 -22.76 -12.60
N VAL A 25 0.78 -22.67 -11.78
CA VAL A 25 0.79 -23.27 -10.43
C VAL A 25 -0.19 -22.48 -9.57
N GLY A 26 -1.43 -22.86 -9.62
CA GLY A 26 -2.56 -22.10 -9.08
C GLY A 26 -2.32 -21.51 -7.72
N GLY A 27 -2.79 -20.29 -7.58
CA GLY A 27 -2.84 -19.60 -6.31
C GLY A 27 -3.45 -20.49 -5.24
N ARG A 28 -2.93 -20.44 -4.05
CA ARG A 28 -3.48 -21.22 -2.96
C ARG A 28 -4.91 -20.75 -2.71
N HIS A 29 -5.84 -21.66 -2.45
CA HIS A 29 -7.26 -21.36 -2.31
C HIS A 29 -7.57 -20.23 -1.31
N TYR A 30 -6.74 -20.06 -0.28
CA TYR A 30 -6.87 -19.01 0.72
C TYR A 30 -6.41 -17.62 0.25
N THR A 31 -5.90 -17.49 -0.98
CA THR A 31 -5.63 -16.18 -1.59
C THR A 31 -6.77 -15.69 -2.49
N ALA A 32 -7.80 -16.52 -2.67
CA ALA A 32 -8.97 -16.16 -3.45
C ALA A 32 -9.98 -15.38 -2.60
N GLN A 33 -10.27 -14.16 -2.99
CA GLN A 33 -11.19 -13.27 -2.29
C GLN A 33 -12.16 -12.59 -3.26
N ASN A 34 -13.34 -12.26 -2.78
CA ASN A 34 -14.35 -11.55 -3.56
C ASN A 34 -14.50 -10.12 -3.04
N LEU A 35 -14.05 -9.17 -3.83
CA LEU A 35 -14.27 -7.74 -3.59
C LEU A 35 -15.48 -7.27 -4.41
N THR A 36 -15.29 -6.73 -5.61
CA THR A 36 -16.35 -6.50 -6.60
C THR A 36 -16.42 -7.70 -7.56
N ASN A 37 -15.26 -8.27 -7.84
CA ASN A 37 -15.04 -9.51 -8.57
C ASN A 37 -14.10 -10.40 -7.77
N ALA A 38 -14.10 -11.69 -8.06
CA ALA A 38 -13.14 -12.59 -7.44
C ALA A 38 -11.71 -12.30 -7.92
N HIS A 39 -10.81 -12.13 -6.98
CA HIS A 39 -9.38 -11.93 -7.20
C HIS A 39 -8.60 -13.09 -6.57
N VAL A 40 -7.52 -13.47 -7.18
CA VAL A 40 -6.65 -14.55 -6.69
C VAL A 40 -5.19 -14.24 -6.98
N LEU A 41 -4.31 -14.61 -6.05
CA LEU A 41 -2.87 -14.59 -6.31
C LEU A 41 -2.46 -15.83 -7.09
N ASP A 42 -1.93 -15.63 -8.28
CA ASP A 42 -1.40 -16.66 -9.18
C ASP A 42 0.12 -16.49 -9.40
N ASP A 43 0.70 -17.33 -10.22
CA ASP A 43 2.12 -17.32 -10.54
C ASP A 43 2.63 -15.99 -11.10
N ARG A 44 1.76 -15.25 -11.76
CA ARG A 44 2.09 -13.99 -12.45
C ARG A 44 1.73 -12.76 -11.62
N GLY A 45 0.88 -12.91 -10.63
CA GLY A 45 0.40 -11.81 -9.81
C GLY A 45 -1.05 -11.96 -9.37
N VAL A 46 -1.66 -10.88 -8.91
CA VAL A 46 -3.08 -10.85 -8.59
C VAL A 46 -3.88 -10.75 -9.88
N ILE A 47 -4.76 -11.72 -10.08
CA ILE A 47 -5.59 -11.86 -11.28
C ILE A 47 -7.05 -11.59 -10.91
N SER A 48 -7.73 -10.82 -11.78
CA SER A 48 -9.19 -10.71 -11.78
C SER A 48 -9.78 -11.86 -12.60
N ILE A 49 -10.61 -12.65 -11.96
CA ILE A 49 -11.23 -13.83 -12.58
C ILE A 49 -12.24 -13.44 -13.65
N ALA A 50 -13.03 -12.41 -13.41
CA ALA A 50 -13.99 -11.92 -14.40
C ALA A 50 -13.32 -11.48 -15.69
N THR A 51 -12.18 -10.80 -15.62
CA THR A 51 -11.39 -10.40 -16.78
C THR A 51 -10.81 -11.60 -17.52
N SER A 52 -10.33 -12.57 -16.77
CA SER A 52 -9.81 -13.84 -17.34
C SER A 52 -10.90 -14.62 -18.08
N LEU A 53 -12.13 -14.64 -17.53
CA LEU A 53 -13.30 -15.24 -18.17
C LEU A 53 -13.65 -14.62 -19.52
N ASN A 54 -13.66 -13.30 -19.57
CA ASN A 54 -14.10 -12.56 -20.76
C ASN A 54 -13.10 -12.62 -21.91
N PHE A 55 -11.81 -12.64 -21.60
CA PHE A 55 -10.74 -12.52 -22.61
C PHE A 55 -9.97 -13.80 -22.86
N GLY A 56 -10.11 -14.82 -22.02
CA GLY A 56 -9.35 -16.08 -22.13
C GLY A 56 -7.83 -15.93 -22.02
N ASN A 57 -7.34 -14.71 -21.75
CA ASN A 57 -5.93 -14.38 -21.65
C ASN A 57 -5.57 -13.91 -20.25
N PHE A 58 -4.73 -14.68 -19.57
CA PHE A 58 -4.28 -14.40 -18.21
C PHE A 58 -3.30 -13.22 -18.14
N ASP A 59 -2.56 -12.94 -19.20
CA ASP A 59 -1.62 -11.81 -19.20
C ASP A 59 -2.37 -10.47 -19.07
N THR A 60 -3.51 -10.36 -19.77
CA THR A 60 -4.37 -9.17 -19.69
C THR A 60 -5.12 -9.08 -18.36
N ALA A 61 -5.35 -10.20 -17.69
CA ALA A 61 -6.05 -10.26 -16.42
C ALA A 61 -5.15 -9.99 -15.19
N THR A 62 -3.83 -9.95 -15.38
CA THR A 62 -2.87 -9.72 -14.31
C THR A 62 -2.81 -8.24 -13.93
N LEU A 63 -3.33 -7.91 -12.76
CA LEU A 63 -3.41 -6.53 -12.28
C LEU A 63 -2.03 -5.98 -11.83
N THR A 64 -1.17 -6.84 -11.30
CA THR A 64 0.10 -6.47 -10.66
C THR A 64 1.32 -6.76 -11.54
N PHE A 65 1.17 -6.67 -12.86
CA PHE A 65 2.25 -6.99 -13.81
C PHE A 65 3.54 -6.20 -13.57
N ALA A 66 3.43 -4.91 -13.23
CA ALA A 66 4.59 -4.06 -12.94
C ALA A 66 5.43 -4.53 -11.73
N MET A 67 4.83 -5.33 -10.84
CA MET A 67 5.47 -5.89 -9.63
C MET A 67 5.83 -7.36 -9.78
N GLN A 68 5.77 -7.92 -10.99
CA GLN A 68 5.97 -9.34 -11.22
C GLN A 68 7.26 -9.93 -10.59
N PRO A 69 8.43 -9.26 -10.62
CA PRO A 69 9.64 -9.78 -9.97
C PRO A 69 9.46 -9.97 -8.46
N TRP A 70 8.80 -9.02 -7.79
CA TRP A 70 8.50 -9.10 -6.37
C TRP A 70 7.50 -10.23 -6.06
N ILE A 71 6.47 -10.37 -6.89
CA ILE A 71 5.45 -11.43 -6.76
C ILE A 71 6.08 -12.82 -6.90
N VAL A 72 6.92 -13.01 -7.91
CA VAL A 72 7.60 -14.30 -8.14
C VAL A 72 8.45 -14.69 -6.93
N ALA A 73 9.12 -13.74 -6.29
CA ALA A 73 9.92 -14.00 -5.10
C ALA A 73 9.08 -14.38 -3.87
N ASN A 74 7.85 -13.86 -3.74
CA ASN A 74 7.05 -14.00 -2.52
C ASN A 74 5.85 -14.96 -2.66
N ARG A 75 5.33 -15.24 -3.84
CA ARG A 75 4.07 -16.00 -4.06
C ARG A 75 3.98 -17.34 -3.35
N THR A 76 5.11 -18.05 -3.21
CA THR A 76 5.17 -19.35 -2.54
C THR A 76 5.05 -19.24 -1.02
N LEU A 77 5.25 -18.05 -0.48
CA LEU A 77 5.23 -17.73 0.95
C LEU A 77 3.84 -17.29 1.42
N ALA A 78 2.84 -17.21 0.54
CA ALA A 78 1.49 -16.77 0.91
C ALA A 78 0.91 -17.66 2.01
N THR A 79 0.36 -17.04 3.05
CA THR A 79 -0.22 -17.71 4.23
C THR A 79 -1.72 -17.50 4.33
N ALA A 80 -2.17 -16.26 4.15
CA ALA A 80 -3.57 -15.88 4.32
C ALA A 80 -3.93 -14.72 3.40
N SER A 81 -5.21 -14.47 3.26
CA SER A 81 -5.72 -13.26 2.60
C SER A 81 -7.03 -12.80 3.22
N CYS A 82 -7.33 -11.52 3.07
CA CYS A 82 -8.61 -10.95 3.41
C CYS A 82 -8.98 -9.81 2.43
N VAL A 83 -10.21 -9.36 2.54
CA VAL A 83 -10.72 -8.20 1.80
C VAL A 83 -11.06 -7.11 2.80
N ASN A 84 -10.70 -5.89 2.48
CA ASN A 84 -11.26 -4.71 3.12
C ASN A 84 -12.12 -3.98 2.08
N ARG A 85 -13.45 -3.97 2.28
CA ARG A 85 -14.41 -3.42 1.32
C ARG A 85 -14.45 -1.91 1.38
N GLU A 86 -14.35 -1.34 2.56
CA GLU A 86 -14.32 0.12 2.77
C GLU A 86 -13.19 0.77 1.97
N LYS A 87 -12.00 0.17 2.01
CA LYS A 87 -10.82 0.64 1.27
C LYS A 87 -10.71 0.03 -0.13
N SER A 88 -11.64 -0.83 -0.52
CA SER A 88 -11.63 -1.57 -1.80
C SER A 88 -10.31 -2.32 -2.05
N GLN A 89 -9.82 -3.01 -1.02
CA GLN A 89 -8.53 -3.69 -1.03
C GLN A 89 -8.66 -5.21 -0.92
N HIS A 90 -7.91 -5.90 -1.77
CA HIS A 90 -7.54 -7.30 -1.60
C HIS A 90 -6.14 -7.37 -0.98
N ARG A 91 -6.03 -8.02 0.16
CA ARG A 91 -4.81 -8.11 0.97
C ARG A 91 -4.35 -9.55 1.04
N VAL A 92 -3.11 -9.81 0.67
CA VAL A 92 -2.47 -11.13 0.73
C VAL A 92 -1.27 -11.05 1.65
N PHE A 93 -1.19 -11.95 2.63
CA PHE A 93 -0.12 -12.00 3.62
C PHE A 93 0.86 -13.14 3.31
N PHE A 94 2.12 -12.93 3.66
CA PHE A 94 3.21 -13.88 3.40
C PHE A 94 3.95 -14.22 4.70
N SER A 95 4.51 -15.43 4.76
CA SER A 95 5.20 -15.96 5.94
C SER A 95 6.50 -15.23 6.31
N ASN A 96 6.97 -14.33 5.45
CA ASN A 96 8.17 -13.52 5.69
C ASN A 96 7.87 -12.15 6.32
N GLY A 97 6.67 -11.93 6.85
CA GLY A 97 6.27 -10.66 7.44
C GLY A 97 5.89 -9.58 6.43
N THR A 98 5.77 -9.94 5.15
CA THR A 98 5.28 -8.99 4.14
C THR A 98 3.81 -9.22 3.79
N ALA A 99 3.18 -8.24 3.17
CA ALA A 99 1.86 -8.39 2.55
C ALA A 99 1.79 -7.60 1.25
N LEU A 100 0.85 -7.96 0.39
CA LEU A 100 0.51 -7.24 -0.82
C LEU A 100 -0.92 -6.71 -0.71
N TYR A 101 -1.06 -5.40 -0.74
CA TYR A 101 -2.35 -4.72 -0.78
C TYR A 101 -2.65 -4.28 -2.20
N THR A 102 -3.70 -4.81 -2.79
CA THR A 102 -4.14 -4.47 -4.14
C THR A 102 -5.46 -3.73 -4.07
N THR A 103 -5.48 -2.48 -4.54
CA THR A 103 -6.67 -1.63 -4.52
C THR A 103 -7.37 -1.68 -5.88
N VAL A 104 -8.66 -2.00 -5.86
CA VAL A 104 -9.50 -2.11 -7.06
C VAL A 104 -10.81 -1.37 -6.83
N VAL A 105 -11.01 -0.25 -7.51
CA VAL A 105 -12.21 0.59 -7.39
C VAL A 105 -13.02 0.49 -8.68
N ASN A 106 -14.31 0.16 -8.58
CA ASN A 106 -15.20 0.00 -9.75
C ASN A 106 -14.64 -0.93 -10.83
N GLY A 107 -13.93 -1.99 -10.42
CA GLY A 107 -13.29 -2.94 -11.33
C GLY A 107 -12.00 -2.44 -11.99
N GLN A 108 -11.56 -1.23 -11.69
CA GLN A 108 -10.29 -0.68 -12.16
C GLN A 108 -9.18 -0.88 -11.11
N PHE A 109 -8.03 -1.33 -11.57
CA PHE A 109 -6.84 -1.43 -10.75
C PHE A 109 -6.26 -0.04 -10.49
N MET A 110 -6.21 0.36 -9.24
CA MET A 110 -5.67 1.65 -8.80
C MET A 110 -4.21 1.55 -8.41
N GLY A 111 -3.80 0.41 -7.86
CA GLY A 111 -2.42 0.19 -7.46
C GLY A 111 -2.23 -1.05 -6.60
N ALA A 112 -0.98 -1.41 -6.42
CA ALA A 112 -0.57 -2.44 -5.49
C ALA A 112 0.60 -1.94 -4.65
N LEU A 113 0.56 -2.22 -3.35
CA LEU A 113 1.53 -1.73 -2.39
C LEU A 113 2.01 -2.87 -1.51
N PRO A 114 3.33 -3.15 -1.45
CA PRO A 114 3.89 -4.05 -0.46
C PRO A 114 3.84 -3.39 0.91
N GLN A 115 3.47 -4.19 1.92
CA GLN A 115 3.47 -3.81 3.32
C GLN A 115 4.45 -4.69 4.08
N PHE A 116 4.97 -4.17 5.19
CA PHE A 116 5.90 -4.88 6.07
C PHE A 116 5.36 -4.84 7.48
N PHE A 117 5.31 -6.01 8.12
CA PHE A 117 4.86 -6.18 9.49
C PHE A 117 6.01 -6.71 10.34
N PRO A 118 6.10 -6.34 11.62
CA PRO A 118 7.10 -6.89 12.54
C PRO A 118 7.04 -8.42 12.60
N ASP A 119 5.83 -8.95 12.62
CA ASP A 119 5.54 -10.38 12.69
C ASP A 119 4.71 -10.86 11.50
N ALA A 120 4.96 -12.09 11.07
CA ALA A 120 4.22 -12.65 9.94
C ALA A 120 2.77 -12.98 10.33
N VAL A 121 1.86 -12.76 9.40
CA VAL A 121 0.44 -13.08 9.56
C VAL A 121 0.16 -14.50 9.06
N ASN A 122 -0.36 -15.36 9.96
CA ASN A 122 -0.70 -16.75 9.65
C ASN A 122 -2.15 -16.94 9.20
N CYS A 123 -3.06 -16.14 9.74
CA CYS A 123 -4.46 -16.18 9.36
C CYS A 123 -5.05 -14.77 9.39
N ALA A 124 -6.09 -14.55 8.62
CA ALA A 124 -6.78 -13.29 8.55
C ALA A 124 -8.29 -13.52 8.42
N TRP A 125 -9.05 -12.65 9.04
CA TRP A 125 -10.52 -12.65 8.96
C TRP A 125 -11.01 -11.20 8.89
N ASN A 126 -12.04 -10.98 8.12
CA ASN A 126 -12.74 -9.71 8.06
C ASN A 126 -14.24 -9.92 8.26
N GLY A 127 -14.86 -8.96 8.92
CA GLY A 127 -16.29 -8.94 9.22
C GLY A 127 -16.73 -7.52 9.53
N GLU A 128 -17.90 -7.42 10.13
CA GLU A 128 -18.49 -6.15 10.55
C GLU A 128 -18.72 -6.19 12.05
N ASP A 129 -18.59 -5.08 12.72
CA ASP A 129 -18.97 -4.90 14.11
C ASP A 129 -20.50 -4.65 14.25
N ASP A 130 -20.97 -4.50 15.50
CA ASP A 130 -22.39 -4.27 15.77
C ASP A 130 -22.91 -2.93 15.20
N ASP A 131 -22.02 -2.00 14.92
CA ASP A 131 -22.32 -0.69 14.32
C ASP A 131 -22.26 -0.72 12.78
N GLY A 132 -21.86 -1.87 12.19
CA GLY A 132 -21.71 -2.04 10.75
C GLY A 132 -20.39 -1.56 10.18
N ASN A 133 -19.39 -1.22 11.03
CA ASN A 133 -18.07 -0.87 10.56
C ASN A 133 -17.27 -2.14 10.23
N GLU A 134 -16.50 -2.08 9.16
CA GLU A 134 -15.67 -3.21 8.76
C GLU A 134 -14.47 -3.37 9.70
N ILE A 135 -14.28 -4.57 10.21
CA ILE A 135 -13.15 -4.93 11.06
C ILE A 135 -12.33 -6.07 10.44
N THR A 136 -11.02 -5.96 10.58
CA THR A 136 -10.09 -7.01 10.14
C THR A 136 -9.27 -7.49 11.33
N PHE A 137 -9.33 -8.79 11.61
CA PHE A 137 -8.48 -9.45 12.58
C PHE A 137 -7.45 -10.33 11.90
N VAL A 138 -6.24 -10.35 12.47
CA VAL A 138 -5.16 -11.22 12.00
C VAL A 138 -4.53 -11.95 13.17
N GLY A 139 -4.22 -13.22 12.96
CA GLY A 139 -3.40 -14.01 13.87
C GLY A 139 -1.96 -14.02 13.40
N SER A 140 -1.07 -13.60 14.27
CA SER A 140 0.35 -13.45 14.00
C SER A 140 1.18 -14.65 14.50
N THR A 141 2.41 -14.74 14.03
CA THR A 141 3.36 -15.78 14.44
C THR A 141 3.83 -15.66 15.89
N ASP A 142 3.69 -14.49 16.50
CA ASP A 142 3.96 -14.23 17.91
C ASP A 142 2.90 -14.83 18.87
N GLY A 143 1.78 -15.33 18.31
CA GLY A 143 0.69 -15.94 19.07
C GLY A 143 -0.44 -14.98 19.46
N TRP A 144 -0.36 -13.71 19.07
CA TRP A 144 -1.41 -12.72 19.34
C TRP A 144 -2.37 -12.56 18.17
N VAL A 145 -3.54 -12.02 18.49
CA VAL A 145 -4.55 -11.60 17.52
C VAL A 145 -4.63 -10.07 17.55
N TYR A 146 -4.38 -9.47 16.39
CA TYR A 146 -4.41 -8.03 16.24
C TYR A 146 -5.61 -7.58 15.42
N GLN A 147 -6.16 -6.43 15.79
CA GLN A 147 -7.13 -5.72 14.94
C GLN A 147 -6.36 -4.76 14.02
N PHE A 148 -6.49 -4.95 12.72
CA PHE A 148 -5.87 -4.08 11.72
C PHE A 148 -6.68 -2.80 11.50
N ASP A 149 -5.99 -1.81 10.91
CA ASP A 149 -6.54 -0.49 10.57
C ASP A 149 -7.06 0.30 11.79
N LYS A 150 -6.55 0.00 12.98
CA LYS A 150 -6.90 0.69 14.22
C LYS A 150 -5.63 1.17 14.92
N GLY A 151 -5.65 2.46 15.32
CA GLY A 151 -4.48 3.09 15.96
C GLY A 151 -3.41 3.52 14.95
N THR A 152 -2.24 3.87 15.48
CA THR A 152 -1.13 4.49 14.73
C THR A 152 0.19 3.74 14.86
N SER A 153 0.19 2.55 15.44
CA SER A 153 1.40 1.77 15.70
C SER A 153 1.17 0.28 15.48
N PHE A 154 2.24 -0.47 15.31
CA PHE A 154 2.24 -1.93 15.38
C PHE A 154 2.53 -2.35 16.83
N ASP A 155 1.48 -2.39 17.66
CA ASP A 155 1.59 -2.71 19.09
C ASP A 155 2.69 -1.90 19.80
N GLY A 156 2.70 -0.58 19.56
CA GLY A 156 3.71 0.34 20.07
C GLY A 156 4.97 0.48 19.22
N ALA A 157 5.22 -0.41 18.27
CA ALA A 157 6.32 -0.28 17.33
C ALA A 157 6.00 0.74 16.23
N ASN A 158 7.03 1.38 15.68
CA ASN A 158 6.87 2.37 14.62
C ASN A 158 6.33 1.76 13.33
N ILE A 159 5.47 2.51 12.66
CA ILE A 159 5.08 2.26 11.28
C ILE A 159 5.99 3.07 10.37
N SER A 160 6.81 2.39 9.58
CA SER A 160 7.64 3.02 8.56
C SER A 160 6.93 3.01 7.22
N ALA A 161 6.75 4.17 6.63
CA ALA A 161 6.21 4.30 5.28
C ALA A 161 7.11 5.21 4.45
N TYR A 162 7.27 4.88 3.16
CA TYR A 162 7.98 5.73 2.23
C TYR A 162 7.36 5.67 0.84
N ILE A 163 7.49 6.77 0.11
CA ILE A 163 7.09 6.88 -1.28
C ILE A 163 8.16 7.65 -2.05
N THR A 164 8.49 7.17 -3.23
CA THR A 164 9.35 7.89 -4.18
C THR A 164 8.53 8.16 -5.43
N LEU A 165 8.42 9.43 -5.79
CA LEU A 165 7.73 9.87 -6.99
C LEU A 165 8.61 9.65 -8.22
N ASN A 166 7.99 9.51 -9.37
CA ASN A 166 8.71 9.46 -10.64
C ASN A 166 9.46 10.76 -10.91
N TYR A 167 10.52 10.66 -11.70
CA TYR A 167 11.26 11.83 -12.14
C TYR A 167 10.41 12.75 -13.00
N ASP A 168 10.22 13.98 -12.53
CA ASP A 168 9.51 15.03 -13.28
C ASP A 168 10.53 15.84 -14.11
N PRO A 169 10.39 15.86 -15.44
CA PRO A 169 11.24 16.67 -16.30
C PRO A 169 10.90 18.16 -16.26
N ALA A 170 9.97 18.62 -15.42
CA ALA A 170 9.56 20.01 -15.27
C ALA A 170 9.42 20.72 -16.63
N LYS A 171 8.53 20.22 -17.47
CA LYS A 171 8.17 20.62 -18.86
C LYS A 171 9.11 20.13 -19.97
N SER A 172 10.43 20.05 -19.75
CA SER A 172 11.34 19.64 -20.84
C SER A 172 12.48 18.76 -20.32
N PRO A 173 12.59 17.53 -20.83
CA PRO A 173 13.67 16.63 -20.42
C PRO A 173 15.03 16.93 -21.05
N ARG A 174 15.10 17.92 -21.95
CA ARG A 174 16.34 18.29 -22.67
C ARG A 174 17.03 19.53 -22.13
N ILE A 175 16.39 20.23 -21.19
CA ILE A 175 16.89 21.50 -20.67
C ILE A 175 17.35 21.30 -19.25
N LEU A 176 18.60 21.67 -18.98
CA LEU A 176 19.14 21.74 -17.62
C LEU A 176 18.46 22.91 -16.87
N LYS A 177 17.98 22.62 -15.68
CA LYS A 177 17.30 23.56 -14.78
C LYS A 177 18.02 23.63 -13.46
N SER A 178 18.19 24.85 -12.95
CA SER A 178 18.68 25.03 -11.59
C SER A 178 17.53 24.94 -10.60
N TYR A 179 17.57 23.92 -9.75
CA TYR A 179 16.62 23.72 -8.68
C TYR A 179 17.14 24.41 -7.41
N ARG A 180 16.31 25.23 -6.79
CA ARG A 180 16.71 26.02 -5.60
C ARG A 180 15.83 25.74 -4.40
N ARG A 181 14.52 25.59 -4.62
CA ARG A 181 13.55 25.36 -3.58
C ARG A 181 12.34 24.60 -4.13
N ALA A 182 11.82 23.69 -3.34
CA ALA A 182 10.49 23.12 -3.52
C ALA A 182 9.65 23.38 -2.28
N VAL A 183 8.36 23.56 -2.47
CA VAL A 183 7.38 23.66 -1.39
C VAL A 183 6.37 22.55 -1.58
N VAL A 184 6.16 21.79 -0.54
CA VAL A 184 5.20 20.69 -0.53
C VAL A 184 4.10 21.02 0.49
N GLU A 185 2.85 21.00 0.03
CA GLU A 185 1.71 21.16 0.91
C GLU A 185 1.38 19.80 1.53
N VAL A 186 1.32 19.76 2.85
CA VAL A 186 1.08 18.54 3.59
C VAL A 186 -0.18 18.72 4.43
N PHE A 187 -1.10 17.78 4.26
CA PHE A 187 -2.38 17.76 4.98
C PHE A 187 -2.42 16.57 5.94
N GLY A 188 -2.92 16.77 7.13
CA GLY A 188 -3.15 15.71 8.10
C GLY A 188 -4.23 16.08 9.10
N THR A 189 -4.84 15.08 9.70
CA THR A 189 -5.94 15.25 10.67
C THR A 189 -5.46 15.14 12.11
N SER A 190 -4.21 14.75 12.33
CA SER A 190 -3.61 14.54 13.63
C SER A 190 -2.12 14.87 13.58
N TYR A 191 -1.41 14.65 14.68
CA TYR A 191 0.05 14.76 14.67
C TYR A 191 0.66 13.84 13.63
N ALA A 192 1.59 14.37 12.83
CA ALA A 192 2.32 13.61 11.83
C ALA A 192 3.73 14.16 11.64
N GLU A 193 4.69 13.27 11.42
CA GLU A 193 6.06 13.58 11.06
C GLU A 193 6.32 13.11 9.64
N LEU A 194 6.92 13.96 8.82
CA LEU A 194 7.27 13.68 7.45
C LEU A 194 8.71 14.10 7.19
N GLN A 195 9.49 13.18 6.67
CA GLN A 195 10.82 13.43 6.12
C GLN A 195 10.72 13.53 4.60
N ALA A 196 11.48 14.44 4.01
CA ALA A 196 11.52 14.59 2.58
C ALA A 196 12.96 14.58 2.06
N SER A 197 13.11 14.11 0.83
CA SER A 197 14.37 14.06 0.12
C SER A 197 14.12 14.32 -1.36
N TYR A 198 15.15 14.68 -2.11
CA TYR A 198 15.07 14.83 -3.56
C TYR A 198 16.28 14.21 -4.26
N ASN A 199 16.06 13.75 -5.49
CA ASN A 199 17.10 13.24 -6.37
C ASN A 199 17.08 14.01 -7.69
N LEU A 200 18.25 14.35 -8.21
CA LEU A 200 18.44 15.06 -9.47
C LEU A 200 19.06 14.15 -10.53
N GLY A 201 18.68 14.34 -11.78
CA GLY A 201 19.35 13.77 -12.92
C GLY A 201 19.35 12.24 -12.97
N TYR A 202 18.26 11.56 -12.60
CA TYR A 202 18.17 10.09 -12.49
C TYR A 202 19.19 9.50 -11.51
N SER A 203 19.46 10.20 -10.42
CA SER A 203 20.48 9.81 -9.41
C SER A 203 21.87 9.60 -9.99
N LYS A 204 22.23 10.35 -11.02
CA LYS A 204 23.59 10.33 -11.55
C LYS A 204 24.56 10.91 -10.50
N SER A 205 25.69 10.25 -10.30
CA SER A 205 26.69 10.65 -9.31
C SER A 205 27.23 12.07 -9.51
N GLU A 206 27.24 12.55 -10.75
CA GLU A 206 27.66 13.89 -11.11
C GLU A 206 26.76 15.02 -10.62
N TYR A 207 25.50 14.71 -10.29
CA TYR A 207 24.54 15.68 -9.73
C TYR A 207 24.43 15.64 -8.21
N GLY A 208 25.16 14.74 -7.57
CA GLY A 208 25.08 14.50 -6.14
C GLY A 208 23.84 13.69 -5.73
N ALA A 209 24.03 12.83 -4.75
CA ALA A 209 22.88 12.17 -4.11
C ALA A 209 22.36 13.09 -3.00
N ALA A 210 21.07 13.37 -2.99
CA ALA A 210 20.46 14.04 -1.86
C ALA A 210 20.49 13.12 -0.64
N SER A 211 21.03 13.61 0.45
CA SER A 211 20.80 12.98 1.76
C SER A 211 19.35 13.22 2.19
N TRP A 212 18.80 12.30 2.97
CA TRP A 212 17.57 12.55 3.70
C TRP A 212 17.80 13.76 4.60
N ASN A 213 17.13 14.84 4.33
CA ASN A 213 17.11 15.97 5.22
C ASN A 213 15.92 15.81 6.16
N ASP A 214 16.17 16.02 7.44
CA ASP A 214 15.14 16.00 8.47
C ASP A 214 14.28 17.28 8.39
N TYR A 215 13.54 17.39 7.31
CA TYR A 215 12.46 18.38 7.23
C TYR A 215 11.24 17.74 7.88
N SER A 216 11.03 18.03 9.15
CA SER A 216 9.83 17.57 9.85
C SER A 216 8.74 18.63 9.69
N ALA A 217 7.65 18.25 9.03
CA ALA A 217 6.38 18.99 9.15
C ALA A 217 5.59 18.35 10.29
N THR A 218 5.56 19.01 11.44
CA THR A 218 4.71 18.60 12.54
C THR A 218 3.35 19.25 12.36
N MET A 219 2.34 18.45 12.10
CA MET A 219 0.97 18.92 11.99
C MET A 219 0.20 18.55 13.25
N MET A 220 -0.51 19.51 13.79
CA MET A 220 -1.48 19.27 14.84
C MET A 220 -2.86 19.74 14.40
N SER A 221 -3.80 18.84 14.42
CA SER A 221 -5.21 19.22 14.41
C SER A 221 -5.85 18.69 15.67
N GLY A 222 -6.59 19.56 16.33
CA GLY A 222 -7.58 19.12 17.28
C GLY A 222 -7.23 19.31 18.74
N GLY A 223 -8.30 19.43 19.51
CA GLY A 223 -8.30 19.71 20.93
C GLY A 223 -7.69 18.59 21.79
N TRP A 224 -7.98 18.65 23.08
CA TRP A 224 -7.46 17.81 24.15
C TRP A 224 -7.48 16.30 23.93
N ASP A 225 -8.29 15.81 23.00
CA ASP A 225 -8.52 14.38 22.72
C ASP A 225 -7.88 13.92 21.38
N GLY A 226 -7.03 14.76 20.78
CA GLY A 226 -6.43 14.51 19.47
C GLY A 226 -5.25 13.51 19.45
N GLY A 227 -5.05 12.74 20.53
CA GLY A 227 -3.99 11.72 20.60
C GLY A 227 -2.56 12.26 20.76
N VAL A 228 -2.43 13.57 20.98
CA VAL A 228 -1.12 14.21 21.13
C VAL A 228 -0.60 14.02 22.54
N ARG A 229 0.62 13.51 22.67
CA ARG A 229 1.29 13.42 23.97
C ARG A 229 1.82 14.78 24.40
N TRP A 230 1.73 15.07 25.70
CA TRP A 230 2.19 16.32 26.30
C TRP A 230 3.65 16.69 26.03
N ASP A 231 4.49 15.73 25.69
CA ASP A 231 5.94 15.89 25.50
C ASP A 231 6.38 15.68 24.05
N SER A 232 5.46 15.76 23.10
CA SER A 232 5.73 15.49 21.67
C SER A 232 6.21 16.71 20.88
N GLY A 233 6.44 17.88 21.54
CA GLY A 233 6.79 19.13 20.86
C GLY A 233 5.63 19.77 20.08
N ALA A 234 4.46 19.26 20.25
CA ALA A 234 3.26 19.69 19.58
C ALA A 234 2.75 21.03 20.12
N THR A 235 2.34 21.95 19.24
CA THR A 235 1.75 23.25 19.61
C THR A 235 0.24 23.24 19.41
N TRP A 236 -0.49 23.90 20.30
CA TRP A 236 -1.96 23.94 20.31
C TRP A 236 -2.60 24.68 19.12
N ASP A 237 -1.81 25.43 18.38
CA ASP A 237 -2.24 26.32 17.28
C ASP A 237 -1.77 25.79 15.91
N ALA A 238 -1.70 24.47 15.74
CA ALA A 238 -1.22 23.90 14.51
C ALA A 238 -2.29 23.93 13.41
N GLN A 239 -1.90 24.37 12.25
CA GLN A 239 -2.75 24.39 11.07
C GLN A 239 -2.83 22.98 10.47
N ASN A 240 -3.98 22.63 9.89
CA ASN A 240 -4.17 21.36 9.15
C ASN A 240 -3.30 21.27 7.89
N ILE A 241 -2.65 22.36 7.49
CA ILE A 241 -1.78 22.46 6.33
C ILE A 241 -0.45 23.03 6.82
N ALA A 242 0.61 22.26 6.65
CA ALA A 242 1.96 22.71 6.89
C ALA A 242 2.74 22.72 5.58
N PRO A 243 3.17 23.88 5.05
CA PRO A 243 4.07 23.91 3.92
C PRO A 243 5.45 23.41 4.36
N LEU A 244 5.92 22.34 3.72
CA LEU A 244 7.26 21.81 3.89
C LEU A 244 8.17 22.47 2.84
N GLU A 245 9.09 23.30 3.27
CA GLU A 245 10.08 23.91 2.38
C GLU A 245 11.34 23.04 2.31
N LEU A 246 11.71 22.66 1.07
CA LEU A 246 12.93 21.92 0.76
C LEU A 246 13.92 22.87 0.08
N GLU A 247 15.02 23.14 0.72
CA GLU A 247 16.14 23.82 0.06
C GLU A 247 16.84 22.84 -0.88
N MET A 248 16.94 23.20 -2.13
CA MET A 248 17.53 22.37 -3.16
C MET A 248 18.79 23.05 -3.71
N ALA A 249 19.82 22.24 -3.97
CA ALA A 249 21.03 22.70 -4.61
C ALA A 249 21.41 21.77 -5.75
N GLY A 250 21.42 22.31 -6.96
CA GLY A 250 21.88 21.56 -8.13
C GLY A 250 21.21 21.98 -9.43
N THR A 251 21.76 21.45 -10.51
CA THR A 251 21.29 21.67 -11.87
C THR A 251 21.12 20.31 -12.53
N ALA A 252 19.92 20.01 -13.01
CA ALA A 252 19.60 18.75 -13.66
C ALA A 252 18.47 18.89 -14.67
N GLU A 253 18.25 17.87 -15.47
CA GLU A 253 17.16 17.81 -16.45
C GLU A 253 15.82 17.49 -15.79
N ASN A 254 15.85 16.78 -14.65
CA ASN A 254 14.66 16.32 -13.93
C ASN A 254 14.91 16.21 -12.42
N VAL A 255 13.84 16.06 -11.67
CA VAL A 255 13.85 15.90 -10.22
C VAL A 255 12.85 14.81 -9.80
N ALA A 256 13.20 14.04 -8.81
CA ALA A 256 12.30 13.14 -8.11
C ALA A 256 12.27 13.48 -6.62
N PHE A 257 11.11 13.41 -6.01
CA PHE A 257 10.93 13.59 -4.57
C PHE A 257 10.66 12.25 -3.91
N SER A 258 11.20 12.10 -2.72
CA SER A 258 10.94 10.97 -1.84
C SER A 258 10.47 11.46 -0.49
N PHE A 259 9.47 10.81 0.06
CA PHE A 259 8.90 11.13 1.36
C PHE A 259 8.93 9.90 2.23
N ALA A 260 9.20 10.05 3.52
CA ALA A 260 9.21 8.98 4.49
C ALA A 260 8.63 9.43 5.82
N THR A 261 8.04 8.50 6.54
CA THR A 261 7.68 8.65 7.95
C THR A 261 8.07 7.38 8.69
N ASN A 262 8.46 7.53 9.96
CA ASN A 262 8.80 6.41 10.84
C ASN A 262 8.36 6.77 12.27
N SER A 263 7.11 6.52 12.58
CA SER A 263 6.49 6.94 13.84
C SER A 263 5.51 5.90 14.35
N ASN A 264 5.31 5.85 15.65
CA ASN A 264 4.28 5.02 16.29
C ASN A 264 3.02 5.82 16.70
N PHE A 265 2.96 7.10 16.36
CA PHE A 265 1.86 7.99 16.71
C PHE A 265 1.44 8.94 15.58
N SER A 266 2.08 8.88 14.41
CA SER A 266 1.65 9.67 13.25
C SER A 266 0.32 9.20 12.71
N GLY A 267 -0.61 10.13 12.55
CA GLY A 267 -1.85 9.90 11.82
C GLY A 267 -1.67 9.87 10.31
N PRO A 268 -2.76 9.72 9.56
CA PRO A 268 -2.71 9.70 8.10
C PRO A 268 -2.26 11.05 7.54
N ILE A 269 -1.39 11.00 6.52
CA ILE A 269 -0.82 12.16 5.83
C ILE A 269 -1.24 12.11 4.37
N THR A 270 -1.59 13.27 3.81
CA THR A 270 -1.79 13.49 2.37
C THR A 270 -0.78 14.54 1.88
N ILE A 271 -0.14 14.27 0.76
CA ILE A 271 0.86 15.10 0.11
C ILE A 271 0.33 15.56 -1.23
#